data_765bb73891254a70c17ecb4c2597db08
#
_entry.id   765bb73891254a70c17ecb4c2597db08
#
_cell.length_a   1.000
_cell.length_b   1.000
_cell.length_c   1.000
_cell.angle_alpha   90.00
_cell.angle_beta   90.00
_cell.angle_gamma   90.00
#
_symmetry.space_group_name_H-M   'P 1'
#
loop_
_entity.id
_entity.type
_entity.pdbx_description
1 polymer ?
#
loop_
_entity_poly.entity_id
_entity_poly.type
_entity_poly.pdbx_seq_one_letter_code
_entity_poly.pdbx_strand_id
1 'polypeptide(L)'
;MDVRSGPGRGWLLRLVIAFSFAQGAVSMARPAVSYRALSLGADERAIGVITGVYALLPLFAAVPLGRRTDHGRCAPLLPLGVLLIAGGCALSGTAASLPAMAAWSGVMGLGHLCFVIGAQSIVARQSAPDEQDRNFGHFTIGASLGQLVGPVAAGHLISADDGAMVRTSAIALLVSAAVAALSFVSLWRIEHRAPSRPRADRAAKVPVGRILRTRGVPAGIFISLAVLSATDILTAYLPVVGEQRSIAPATVGLLLSLRAAATIACRLVMTPMLRLLGRTALLTTTCLLAGLLCAGIALPVPVWGLAVMLAVLGFCLGVGQPLSMTTVVQAAPERARSTALALRLTGNRLGQVAAPASAGLVAGFAGTAAPFVMLGALLLGAAGLGVRGGGPRPAGTEPAGTVRRTAHTPTNRNPT
;
A
#
# COMPACT_ATOMS: atom_id res chain seq x y z
N MET A 1 -32.65 2.37 -32.12
CA MET A 1 -31.68 3.24 -31.45
C MET A 1 -31.86 3.06 -29.94
N ASP A 2 -31.26 2.00 -29.40
CA ASP A 2 -31.33 1.72 -27.95
C ASP A 2 -30.19 2.46 -27.25
N VAL A 3 -30.51 3.55 -26.59
CA VAL A 3 -29.61 4.27 -25.71
C VAL A 3 -29.38 3.36 -24.49
N ARG A 4 -28.35 2.53 -24.54
CA ARG A 4 -27.89 1.78 -23.38
C ARG A 4 -27.45 2.80 -22.32
N SER A 5 -28.36 3.04 -21.38
CA SER A 5 -28.05 3.74 -20.14
C SER A 5 -26.90 2.99 -19.46
N GLY A 6 -25.70 3.52 -19.57
CA GLY A 6 -24.53 3.03 -18.85
C GLY A 6 -24.81 3.00 -17.35
N PRO A 7 -24.15 2.13 -16.58
CA PRO A 7 -24.34 2.03 -15.14
C PRO A 7 -24.18 3.42 -14.55
N GLY A 8 -25.28 3.95 -13.95
CA GLY A 8 -25.28 5.31 -13.40
C GLY A 8 -24.10 5.48 -12.46
N ARG A 9 -23.41 6.62 -12.52
CA ARG A 9 -22.18 6.98 -11.73
C ARG A 9 -22.30 6.74 -10.21
N GLY A 10 -23.47 6.35 -9.71
CA GLY A 10 -23.74 6.10 -8.30
C GLY A 10 -22.96 4.94 -7.66
N TRP A 11 -22.58 3.91 -8.43
CA TRP A 11 -21.81 2.78 -7.88
C TRP A 11 -20.42 3.17 -7.42
N LEU A 12 -19.72 4.05 -8.18
CA LEU A 12 -18.36 4.50 -7.85
C LEU A 12 -18.36 5.37 -6.58
N LEU A 13 -19.31 6.31 -6.50
CA LEU A 13 -19.46 7.16 -5.31
C LEU A 13 -19.73 6.31 -4.06
N ARG A 14 -20.63 5.33 -4.14
CA ARG A 14 -20.90 4.40 -3.04
C ARG A 14 -19.65 3.62 -2.64
N LEU A 15 -18.90 3.13 -3.62
CA LEU A 15 -17.66 2.40 -3.38
C LEU A 15 -16.59 3.30 -2.73
N VAL A 16 -16.45 4.54 -3.18
CA VAL A 16 -15.52 5.53 -2.59
C VAL A 16 -15.91 5.82 -1.14
N ILE A 17 -17.20 6.04 -0.86
CA ILE A 17 -17.69 6.27 0.52
C ILE A 17 -17.42 5.04 1.40
N ALA A 18 -17.77 3.84 0.92
CA ALA A 18 -17.51 2.61 1.66
C ALA A 18 -16.02 2.42 1.96
N PHE A 19 -15.17 2.73 0.98
CA PHE A 19 -13.72 2.61 1.15
C PHE A 19 -13.16 3.68 2.09
N SER A 20 -13.70 4.90 2.07
CA SER A 20 -13.30 5.95 3.03
C SER A 20 -13.53 5.49 4.48
N PHE A 21 -14.69 4.90 4.77
CA PHE A 21 -14.98 4.37 6.10
C PHE A 21 -14.12 3.15 6.45
N ALA A 22 -14.01 2.17 5.54
CA ALA A 22 -13.19 0.97 5.78
C ALA A 22 -11.71 1.32 6.00
N GLN A 23 -11.16 2.20 5.15
CA GLN A 23 -9.77 2.66 5.27
C GLN A 23 -9.59 3.55 6.50
N GLY A 24 -10.57 4.41 6.81
CA GLY A 24 -10.57 5.23 8.03
C GLY A 24 -10.51 4.37 9.30
N ALA A 25 -11.35 3.34 9.36
CA ALA A 25 -11.35 2.38 10.45
C ALA A 25 -9.99 1.69 10.63
N VAL A 26 -9.40 1.19 9.55
CA VAL A 26 -8.08 0.55 9.59
C VAL A 26 -6.99 1.54 9.98
N SER A 27 -7.02 2.76 9.44
CA SER A 27 -6.03 3.80 9.75
C SER A 27 -6.13 4.30 11.19
N MET A 28 -7.33 4.29 11.77
CA MET A 28 -7.58 4.58 13.17
C MET A 28 -7.17 3.40 14.07
N ALA A 29 -7.51 2.17 13.68
CA ALA A 29 -7.23 0.98 14.48
C ALA A 29 -5.74 0.68 14.61
N ARG A 30 -4.92 0.91 13.57
CA ARG A 30 -3.49 0.56 13.58
C ARG A 30 -2.70 1.23 14.71
N PRO A 31 -2.72 2.58 14.89
CA PRO A 31 -2.10 3.19 16.07
C PRO A 31 -2.79 2.80 17.37
N ALA A 32 -4.12 2.63 17.38
CA ALA A 32 -4.86 2.22 18.58
C ALA A 32 -4.46 0.81 19.05
N VAL A 33 -4.17 -0.13 18.13
CA VAL A 33 -3.63 -1.46 18.46
C VAL A 33 -2.27 -1.33 19.16
N SER A 34 -1.39 -0.42 18.72
CA SER A 34 -0.10 -0.20 19.37
C SER A 34 -0.27 0.32 20.82
N TYR A 35 -1.12 1.33 21.01
CA TYR A 35 -1.44 1.83 22.36
C TYR A 35 -2.12 0.78 23.24
N ARG A 36 -3.02 -0.02 22.69
CA ARG A 36 -3.66 -1.12 23.41
C ARG A 36 -2.63 -2.18 23.82
N ALA A 37 -1.70 -2.52 22.93
CA ALA A 37 -0.63 -3.45 23.23
C ALA A 37 0.27 -2.90 24.36
N LEU A 38 0.70 -1.63 24.27
CA LEU A 38 1.46 -0.96 25.32
C LEU A 38 0.75 -1.01 26.67
N SER A 39 -0.56 -0.70 26.71
CA SER A 39 -1.36 -0.76 27.94
C SER A 39 -1.52 -2.17 28.52
N LEU A 40 -1.25 -3.22 27.73
CA LEU A 40 -1.19 -4.63 28.18
C LEU A 40 0.24 -5.09 28.51
N GLY A 41 1.22 -4.17 28.54
CA GLY A 41 2.60 -4.48 28.88
C GLY A 41 3.41 -5.04 27.71
N ALA A 42 3.04 -4.73 26.46
CA ALA A 42 3.81 -5.13 25.29
C ALA A 42 5.16 -4.43 25.26
N ASP A 43 6.21 -5.21 25.02
CA ASP A 43 7.51 -4.70 24.61
C ASP A 43 7.53 -4.39 23.09
N GLU A 44 8.62 -3.83 22.61
CA GLU A 44 8.80 -3.48 21.20
C GLU A 44 8.74 -4.69 20.27
N ARG A 45 9.14 -5.88 20.76
CA ARG A 45 9.10 -7.14 20.01
C ARG A 45 7.65 -7.57 19.78
N ALA A 46 6.84 -7.52 20.82
CA ALA A 46 5.42 -7.87 20.73
C ALA A 46 4.69 -6.95 19.76
N ILE A 47 4.98 -5.64 19.75
CA ILE A 47 4.40 -4.68 18.79
C ILE A 47 4.81 -5.02 17.35
N GLY A 48 6.09 -5.38 17.14
CA GLY A 48 6.57 -5.83 15.83
C GLY A 48 5.85 -7.09 15.35
N VAL A 49 5.64 -8.07 16.22
CA VAL A 49 4.91 -9.31 15.91
C VAL A 49 3.45 -9.00 15.58
N ILE A 50 2.75 -8.24 16.42
CA ILE A 50 1.33 -7.89 16.22
C ILE A 50 1.15 -7.18 14.87
N THR A 51 2.06 -6.24 14.55
CA THR A 51 2.05 -5.52 13.27
C THR A 51 2.37 -6.43 12.08
N GLY A 52 3.30 -7.36 12.26
CA GLY A 52 3.66 -8.35 11.24
C GLY A 52 2.52 -9.32 10.94
N VAL A 53 1.82 -9.79 11.98
CA VAL A 53 0.68 -10.71 11.85
C VAL A 53 -0.48 -10.07 11.09
N TYR A 54 -0.67 -8.74 11.18
CA TYR A 54 -1.64 -8.02 10.36
C TYR A 54 -1.47 -8.30 8.85
N ALA A 55 -0.25 -8.46 8.37
CA ALA A 55 0.03 -8.73 6.96
C ALA A 55 0.21 -10.24 6.66
N LEU A 56 0.31 -11.09 7.67
CA LEU A 56 0.60 -12.51 7.52
C LEU A 56 -0.54 -13.28 6.83
N LEU A 57 -1.77 -13.16 7.34
CA LEU A 57 -2.94 -13.80 6.72
C LEU A 57 -3.18 -13.27 5.29
N PRO A 58 -3.12 -11.95 5.03
CA PRO A 58 -3.12 -11.40 3.67
C PRO A 58 -2.09 -12.00 2.73
N LEU A 59 -0.87 -12.28 3.20
CA LEU A 59 0.19 -12.85 2.36
C LEU A 59 -0.24 -14.17 1.70
N PHE A 60 -0.86 -15.06 2.47
CA PHE A 60 -1.32 -16.37 1.98
C PHE A 60 -2.65 -16.28 1.23
N ALA A 61 -3.54 -15.36 1.63
CA ALA A 61 -4.86 -15.23 1.06
C ALA A 61 -4.90 -14.44 -0.26
N ALA A 62 -3.92 -13.58 -0.55
CA ALA A 62 -3.94 -12.68 -1.69
C ALA A 62 -4.08 -13.40 -3.03
N VAL A 63 -3.30 -14.47 -3.26
CA VAL A 63 -3.32 -15.23 -4.53
C VAL A 63 -4.63 -16.01 -4.70
N PRO A 64 -5.12 -16.81 -3.73
CA PRO A 64 -6.39 -17.52 -3.89
C PRO A 64 -7.58 -16.57 -4.01
N LEU A 65 -7.59 -15.45 -3.29
CA LEU A 65 -8.65 -14.43 -3.43
C LEU A 65 -8.62 -13.76 -4.81
N GLY A 66 -7.45 -13.38 -5.32
CA GLY A 66 -7.29 -12.82 -6.65
C GLY A 66 -7.83 -13.77 -7.73
N ARG A 67 -7.47 -15.04 -7.66
CA ARG A 67 -7.99 -16.07 -8.60
C ARG A 67 -9.51 -16.24 -8.55
N ARG A 68 -10.10 -16.16 -7.36
CA ARG A 68 -11.56 -16.21 -7.22
C ARG A 68 -12.24 -14.99 -7.83
N THR A 69 -11.66 -13.80 -7.71
CA THR A 69 -12.20 -12.59 -8.32
C THR A 69 -12.09 -12.61 -9.84
N ASP A 70 -11.09 -13.28 -10.43
CA ASP A 70 -10.95 -13.39 -11.88
C ASP A 70 -12.12 -14.16 -12.54
N HIS A 71 -12.72 -15.11 -11.81
CA HIS A 71 -13.73 -16.03 -12.34
C HIS A 71 -15.13 -15.86 -11.72
N GLY A 72 -15.27 -15.08 -10.64
CA GLY A 72 -16.49 -14.98 -9.86
C GLY A 72 -16.96 -13.55 -9.59
N ARG A 73 -18.00 -13.44 -8.75
CA ARG A 73 -18.50 -12.14 -8.25
C ARG A 73 -17.54 -11.58 -7.21
N CYS A 74 -17.22 -10.29 -7.30
CA CYS A 74 -16.36 -9.58 -6.39
C CYS A 74 -17.11 -8.96 -5.20
N ALA A 75 -18.39 -8.65 -5.40
CA ALA A 75 -19.23 -7.98 -4.40
C ALA A 75 -19.28 -8.67 -3.03
N PRO A 76 -19.32 -10.02 -2.90
CA PRO A 76 -19.32 -10.68 -1.59
C PRO A 76 -18.07 -10.43 -0.76
N LEU A 77 -16.94 -10.07 -1.39
CA LEU A 77 -15.69 -9.76 -0.68
C LEU A 77 -15.77 -8.45 0.09
N LEU A 78 -16.60 -7.49 -0.33
CA LEU A 78 -16.76 -6.21 0.35
C LEU A 78 -17.39 -6.37 1.74
N PRO A 79 -18.63 -6.94 1.87
CA PRO A 79 -19.23 -7.13 3.18
C PRO A 79 -18.40 -8.08 4.07
N LEU A 80 -17.81 -9.15 3.51
CA LEU A 80 -16.91 -10.01 4.25
C LEU A 80 -15.69 -9.22 4.77
N GLY A 81 -15.10 -8.37 3.94
CA GLY A 81 -13.99 -7.50 4.34
C GLY A 81 -14.38 -6.58 5.48
N VAL A 82 -15.55 -5.92 5.40
CA VAL A 82 -16.05 -5.05 6.47
C VAL A 82 -16.28 -5.82 7.77
N LEU A 83 -16.92 -7.01 7.69
CA LEU A 83 -17.14 -7.86 8.87
C LEU A 83 -15.84 -8.24 9.56
N LEU A 84 -14.83 -8.66 8.79
CA LEU A 84 -13.53 -9.03 9.33
C LEU A 84 -12.76 -7.81 9.89
N ILE A 85 -12.87 -6.62 9.27
CA ILE A 85 -12.28 -5.39 9.80
C ILE A 85 -12.96 -5.03 11.12
N ALA A 86 -14.30 -4.92 11.13
CA ALA A 86 -15.07 -4.54 12.30
C ALA A 86 -14.88 -5.55 13.45
N GLY A 87 -14.97 -6.85 13.16
CA GLY A 87 -14.73 -7.92 14.12
C GLY A 87 -13.29 -7.91 14.67
N GLY A 88 -12.29 -7.77 13.80
CA GLY A 88 -10.89 -7.68 14.21
C GLY A 88 -10.62 -6.45 15.10
N CYS A 89 -11.19 -5.29 14.78
CA CYS A 89 -11.11 -4.09 15.63
C CYS A 89 -11.78 -4.30 16.98
N ALA A 90 -13.04 -4.77 16.99
CA ALA A 90 -13.81 -4.96 18.22
C ALA A 90 -13.14 -5.99 19.15
N LEU A 91 -12.72 -7.13 18.61
CA LEU A 91 -12.08 -8.19 19.37
C LEU A 91 -10.67 -7.81 19.83
N SER A 92 -9.94 -6.97 19.08
CA SER A 92 -8.69 -6.35 19.57
C SER A 92 -8.94 -5.42 20.74
N GLY A 93 -10.05 -4.66 20.74
CA GLY A 93 -10.42 -3.77 21.84
C GLY A 93 -10.78 -4.52 23.14
N THR A 94 -11.36 -5.71 23.02
CA THR A 94 -11.72 -6.57 24.17
C THR A 94 -10.65 -7.59 24.53
N ALA A 95 -9.55 -7.68 23.75
CA ALA A 95 -8.47 -8.63 24.00
C ALA A 95 -7.80 -8.38 25.36
N ALA A 96 -7.62 -9.46 26.14
CA ALA A 96 -6.95 -9.45 27.43
C ALA A 96 -5.49 -9.95 27.35
N SER A 97 -5.00 -10.33 26.17
CA SER A 97 -3.64 -10.86 25.98
C SER A 97 -3.05 -10.44 24.64
N LEU A 98 -1.72 -10.34 24.59
CA LEU A 98 -0.98 -10.00 23.37
C LEU A 98 -1.16 -11.02 22.24
N PRO A 99 -1.16 -12.35 22.49
CA PRO A 99 -1.45 -13.34 21.44
C PRO A 99 -2.85 -13.18 20.82
N ALA A 100 -3.87 -12.88 21.63
CA ALA A 100 -5.22 -12.61 21.14
C ALA A 100 -5.23 -11.35 20.26
N MET A 101 -4.55 -10.28 20.66
CA MET A 101 -4.39 -9.07 19.84
C MET A 101 -3.71 -9.35 18.51
N ALA A 102 -2.66 -10.15 18.51
CA ALA A 102 -1.97 -10.55 17.27
C ALA A 102 -2.92 -11.30 16.33
N ALA A 103 -3.69 -12.26 16.85
CA ALA A 103 -4.66 -13.02 16.07
C ALA A 103 -5.74 -12.09 15.46
N TRP A 104 -6.31 -11.19 16.24
CA TRP A 104 -7.35 -10.26 15.76
C TRP A 104 -6.79 -9.20 14.82
N SER A 105 -5.55 -8.77 15.00
CA SER A 105 -4.82 -7.93 14.03
C SER A 105 -4.70 -8.62 12.68
N GLY A 106 -4.39 -9.92 12.65
CA GLY A 106 -4.36 -10.72 11.43
C GLY A 106 -5.74 -10.82 10.75
N VAL A 107 -6.81 -11.03 11.52
CA VAL A 107 -8.20 -11.04 11.01
C VAL A 107 -8.56 -9.69 10.39
N MET A 108 -8.24 -8.58 11.06
CA MET A 108 -8.43 -7.22 10.52
C MET A 108 -7.67 -7.02 9.21
N GLY A 109 -6.42 -7.49 9.15
CA GLY A 109 -5.60 -7.42 7.94
C GLY A 109 -6.19 -8.23 6.77
N LEU A 110 -6.71 -9.44 7.05
CA LEU A 110 -7.40 -10.25 6.05
C LEU A 110 -8.66 -9.55 5.56
N GLY A 111 -9.44 -8.95 6.46
CA GLY A 111 -10.62 -8.15 6.11
C GLY A 111 -10.27 -6.99 5.18
N HIS A 112 -9.22 -6.25 5.50
CA HIS A 112 -8.72 -5.15 4.67
C HIS A 112 -8.31 -5.64 3.27
N LEU A 113 -7.61 -6.77 3.17
CA LEU A 113 -7.26 -7.37 1.88
C LEU A 113 -8.50 -7.75 1.07
N CYS A 114 -9.48 -8.43 1.68
CA CYS A 114 -10.73 -8.81 1.01
C CYS A 114 -11.45 -7.60 0.44
N PHE A 115 -11.57 -6.54 1.24
CA PHE A 115 -12.22 -5.30 0.80
C PHE A 115 -11.48 -4.66 -0.38
N VAL A 116 -10.16 -4.48 -0.26
CA VAL A 116 -9.34 -3.83 -1.30
C VAL A 116 -9.36 -4.62 -2.61
N ILE A 117 -9.18 -5.95 -2.57
CA ILE A 117 -9.23 -6.78 -3.78
C ILE A 117 -10.61 -6.71 -4.42
N GLY A 118 -11.69 -6.86 -3.62
CA GLY A 118 -13.06 -6.78 -4.11
C GLY A 118 -13.35 -5.43 -4.77
N ALA A 119 -13.00 -4.34 -4.09
CA ALA A 119 -13.22 -2.98 -4.57
C ALA A 119 -12.45 -2.67 -5.86
N GLN A 120 -11.16 -2.96 -5.89
CA GLN A 120 -10.32 -2.76 -7.09
C GLN A 120 -10.81 -3.60 -8.27
N SER A 121 -11.26 -4.82 -8.03
CA SER A 121 -11.82 -5.69 -9.07
C SER A 121 -13.14 -5.13 -9.63
N ILE A 122 -13.99 -4.54 -8.79
CA ILE A 122 -15.22 -3.88 -9.22
C ILE A 122 -14.90 -2.64 -10.07
N VAL A 123 -13.96 -1.79 -9.63
CA VAL A 123 -13.52 -0.63 -10.42
C VAL A 123 -12.99 -1.08 -11.77
N ALA A 124 -12.12 -2.10 -11.81
CA ALA A 124 -11.54 -2.61 -13.06
C ALA A 124 -12.60 -3.17 -14.03
N ARG A 125 -13.69 -3.77 -13.51
CA ARG A 125 -14.72 -4.39 -14.34
C ARG A 125 -15.81 -3.45 -14.80
N GLN A 126 -16.19 -2.48 -13.96
CA GLN A 126 -17.31 -1.58 -14.24
C GLN A 126 -16.89 -0.28 -14.92
N SER A 127 -15.59 0.02 -14.95
CA SER A 127 -15.06 1.18 -15.65
C SER A 127 -14.90 0.89 -17.14
N ALA A 128 -15.29 1.83 -17.99
CA ALA A 128 -14.92 1.82 -19.39
C ALA A 128 -13.39 1.97 -19.53
N PRO A 129 -12.76 1.43 -20.58
CA PRO A 129 -11.29 1.46 -20.72
C PRO A 129 -10.69 2.86 -20.66
N ASP A 130 -11.35 3.86 -21.20
CA ASP A 130 -10.98 5.27 -21.21
C ASP A 130 -11.22 5.99 -19.87
N GLU A 131 -12.12 5.46 -19.03
CA GLU A 131 -12.45 6.02 -17.70
C GLU A 131 -11.73 5.31 -16.55
N GLN A 132 -11.06 4.20 -16.80
CA GLN A 132 -10.51 3.34 -15.76
C GLN A 132 -9.51 4.07 -14.86
N ASP A 133 -8.59 4.84 -15.43
CA ASP A 133 -7.59 5.59 -14.67
C ASP A 133 -8.24 6.65 -13.78
N ARG A 134 -9.25 7.36 -14.31
CA ARG A 134 -10.01 8.37 -13.56
C ARG A 134 -10.77 7.73 -12.39
N ASN A 135 -11.41 6.59 -12.62
CA ASN A 135 -12.19 5.91 -11.61
C ASN A 135 -11.31 5.29 -10.50
N PHE A 136 -10.12 4.79 -10.84
CA PHE A 136 -9.10 4.42 -9.85
C PHE A 136 -8.59 5.62 -9.09
N GLY A 137 -8.42 6.78 -9.75
CA GLY A 137 -8.08 8.04 -9.10
C GLY A 137 -9.12 8.42 -8.03
N HIS A 138 -10.41 8.41 -8.38
CA HIS A 138 -11.49 8.68 -7.42
C HIS A 138 -11.50 7.64 -6.27
N PHE A 139 -11.30 6.37 -6.57
CA PHE A 139 -11.22 5.31 -5.56
C PHE A 139 -10.08 5.57 -4.55
N THR A 140 -8.94 6.03 -5.01
CA THR A 140 -7.80 6.33 -4.11
C THR A 140 -8.03 7.57 -3.24
N ILE A 141 -8.94 8.48 -3.60
CA ILE A 141 -9.35 9.59 -2.74
C ILE A 141 -9.95 9.06 -1.44
N GLY A 142 -10.81 8.02 -1.53
CA GLY A 142 -11.38 7.38 -0.34
C GLY A 142 -10.30 6.83 0.61
N ALA A 143 -9.27 6.17 0.06
CA ALA A 143 -8.14 5.72 0.84
C ALA A 143 -7.40 6.87 1.54
N SER A 144 -7.17 7.96 0.81
CA SER A 144 -6.45 9.12 1.30
C SER A 144 -7.19 9.84 2.44
N LEU A 145 -8.51 9.98 2.32
CA LEU A 145 -9.36 10.55 3.37
C LEU A 145 -9.29 9.71 4.65
N GLY A 146 -9.42 8.38 4.53
CA GLY A 146 -9.30 7.48 5.67
C GLY A 146 -7.94 7.54 6.36
N GLN A 147 -6.85 7.60 5.58
CA GLN A 147 -5.50 7.74 6.09
C GLN A 147 -5.23 9.09 6.76
N LEU A 148 -5.92 10.14 6.32
CA LEU A 148 -5.79 11.48 6.89
C LEU A 148 -6.54 11.60 8.22
N VAL A 149 -7.78 11.13 8.27
CA VAL A 149 -8.67 11.34 9.44
C VAL A 149 -8.44 10.29 10.53
N GLY A 150 -8.16 9.04 10.14
CA GLY A 150 -8.09 7.92 11.08
C GLY A 150 -7.13 8.11 12.24
N PRO A 151 -5.85 8.44 12.03
CA PRO A 151 -4.88 8.60 13.11
C PRO A 151 -5.21 9.77 14.06
N VAL A 152 -5.77 10.88 13.54
CA VAL A 152 -6.24 12.00 14.37
C VAL A 152 -7.36 11.54 15.27
N ALA A 153 -8.36 10.84 14.74
CA ALA A 153 -9.47 10.32 15.50
C ALA A 153 -8.99 9.35 16.59
N ALA A 154 -8.06 8.45 16.27
CA ALA A 154 -7.47 7.55 17.26
C ALA A 154 -6.75 8.31 18.37
N GLY A 155 -5.90 9.27 17.99
CA GLY A 155 -5.10 10.04 18.95
C GLY A 155 -5.95 10.86 19.93
N HIS A 156 -7.07 11.42 19.47
CA HIS A 156 -7.98 12.17 20.35
C HIS A 156 -8.84 11.30 21.27
N LEU A 157 -9.04 10.03 20.91
CA LEU A 157 -9.79 9.10 21.76
C LEU A 157 -8.93 8.45 22.84
N ILE A 158 -7.61 8.44 22.68
CA ILE A 158 -6.67 7.74 23.56
C ILE A 158 -6.10 8.75 24.58
N SER A 159 -6.24 8.44 25.87
CA SER A 159 -5.64 9.22 26.95
C SER A 159 -4.18 8.87 27.12
N ALA A 160 -3.36 9.86 27.48
CA ALA A 160 -1.97 9.67 27.89
C ALA A 160 -1.83 9.13 29.32
N ASP A 161 -2.92 9.11 30.08
CA ASP A 161 -2.93 8.68 31.49
C ASP A 161 -2.90 7.14 31.54
N ASP A 162 -1.90 6.52 32.18
CA ASP A 162 -1.70 5.08 32.20
C ASP A 162 -2.94 4.31 32.67
N GLY A 163 -3.62 4.82 33.72
CA GLY A 163 -4.85 4.21 34.20
C GLY A 163 -6.02 4.29 33.22
N ALA A 164 -6.05 5.29 32.37
CA ALA A 164 -7.09 5.50 31.38
C ALA A 164 -6.76 4.88 30.01
N MET A 165 -5.48 4.66 29.69
CA MET A 165 -5.04 4.17 28.39
C MET A 165 -5.65 2.82 28.02
N VAL A 166 -5.76 1.89 28.98
CA VAL A 166 -6.40 0.57 28.79
C VAL A 166 -7.83 0.73 28.27
N ARG A 167 -8.62 1.60 28.91
CA ARG A 167 -10.02 1.83 28.56
C ARG A 167 -10.16 2.63 27.27
N THR A 168 -9.39 3.70 27.13
CA THR A 168 -9.52 4.62 25.98
C THR A 168 -9.01 4.01 24.69
N SER A 169 -7.94 3.20 24.71
CA SER A 169 -7.48 2.43 23.57
C SER A 169 -8.49 1.37 23.13
N ALA A 170 -9.16 0.71 24.08
CA ALA A 170 -10.26 -0.21 23.79
C ALA A 170 -11.44 0.54 23.12
N ILE A 171 -11.83 1.71 23.64
CA ILE A 171 -12.87 2.55 23.06
C ILE A 171 -12.48 2.97 21.63
N ALA A 172 -11.24 3.39 21.38
CA ALA A 172 -10.76 3.75 20.05
C ALA A 172 -10.90 2.60 19.05
N LEU A 173 -10.62 1.36 19.48
CA LEU A 173 -10.79 0.15 18.65
C LEU A 173 -12.27 -0.18 18.42
N LEU A 174 -13.14 -0.02 19.42
CA LEU A 174 -14.59 -0.21 19.25
C LEU A 174 -15.20 0.86 18.35
N VAL A 175 -14.75 2.12 18.43
CA VAL A 175 -15.16 3.18 17.52
C VAL A 175 -14.65 2.86 16.10
N SER A 176 -13.43 2.34 15.95
CA SER A 176 -12.92 1.87 14.66
C SER A 176 -13.81 0.77 14.06
N ALA A 177 -14.29 -0.17 14.90
CA ALA A 177 -15.22 -1.21 14.48
C ALA A 177 -16.56 -0.61 13.99
N ALA A 178 -17.10 0.36 14.71
CA ALA A 178 -18.33 1.07 14.34
C ALA A 178 -18.13 1.84 13.02
N VAL A 179 -17.02 2.54 12.87
CA VAL A 179 -16.66 3.24 11.61
C VAL A 179 -16.56 2.25 10.44
N ALA A 180 -15.93 1.08 10.64
CA ALA A 180 -15.91 0.03 9.63
C ALA A 180 -17.33 -0.42 9.26
N ALA A 181 -18.20 -0.64 10.26
CA ALA A 181 -19.58 -1.07 10.04
C ALA A 181 -20.39 -0.06 9.23
N LEU A 182 -20.12 1.24 9.33
CA LEU A 182 -20.76 2.27 8.49
C LEU A 182 -20.53 2.05 6.99
N SER A 183 -19.46 1.35 6.61
CA SER A 183 -19.24 0.97 5.21
C SER A 183 -20.40 0.16 4.63
N PHE A 184 -21.12 -0.64 5.44
CA PHE A 184 -22.25 -1.45 4.98
C PHE A 184 -23.37 -0.62 4.34
N VAL A 185 -23.61 0.59 4.84
CA VAL A 185 -24.66 1.48 4.34
C VAL A 185 -24.48 1.77 2.85
N SER A 186 -23.22 1.86 2.40
CA SER A 186 -22.88 2.19 1.02
C SER A 186 -22.64 0.97 0.13
N LEU A 187 -22.68 -0.26 0.67
CA LEU A 187 -22.40 -1.48 -0.10
C LEU A 187 -23.61 -2.00 -0.91
N TRP A 188 -24.77 -1.36 -0.81
CA TRP A 188 -25.98 -1.80 -1.49
C TRP A 188 -25.87 -1.64 -3.01
N ARG A 189 -26.09 -2.76 -3.77
CA ARG A 189 -26.11 -2.77 -5.25
C ARG A 189 -24.88 -2.14 -5.92
N ILE A 190 -23.68 -2.41 -5.42
CA ILE A 190 -22.44 -1.87 -5.99
C ILE A 190 -22.05 -2.61 -7.28
N GLU A 191 -22.22 -3.93 -7.34
CA GLU A 191 -21.84 -4.73 -8.50
C GLU A 191 -23.02 -4.98 -9.43
N HIS A 192 -22.94 -4.44 -10.65
CA HIS A 192 -23.84 -4.82 -11.73
C HIS A 192 -23.27 -6.06 -12.43
N ARG A 193 -24.16 -6.97 -12.87
CA ARG A 193 -23.76 -8.20 -13.56
C ARG A 193 -23.04 -7.84 -14.85
N ALA A 194 -21.71 -7.85 -14.83
CA ALA A 194 -20.92 -7.72 -16.04
C ALA A 194 -20.83 -9.10 -16.73
N PRO A 195 -20.98 -9.18 -18.07
CA PRO A 195 -20.68 -10.41 -18.81
C PRO A 195 -19.24 -10.80 -18.58
N SER A 196 -19.00 -12.09 -18.35
CA SER A 196 -17.66 -12.67 -18.24
C SER A 196 -16.85 -12.30 -19.49
N ARG A 197 -15.79 -11.52 -19.35
CA ARG A 197 -14.86 -11.32 -20.45
C ARG A 197 -14.27 -12.67 -20.85
N PRO A 198 -14.17 -12.96 -22.15
CA PRO A 198 -13.49 -14.17 -22.61
C PRO A 198 -12.07 -14.22 -22.02
N ARG A 199 -11.68 -15.42 -21.63
CA ARG A 199 -10.36 -15.73 -21.11
C ARG A 199 -9.34 -15.26 -22.15
N ALA A 200 -8.58 -14.19 -21.81
CA ALA A 200 -7.43 -13.83 -22.64
C ALA A 200 -6.53 -15.07 -22.77
N ASP A 201 -6.18 -15.40 -24.01
CA ASP A 201 -5.36 -16.55 -24.36
C ASP A 201 -4.21 -16.73 -23.36
N ARG A 202 -3.97 -17.99 -23.00
CA ARG A 202 -2.81 -18.41 -22.19
C ARG A 202 -1.52 -18.05 -22.94
N ALA A 203 -1.15 -16.75 -22.89
CA ALA A 203 0.14 -16.32 -23.33
C ALA A 203 1.20 -17.17 -22.62
N ALA A 204 2.18 -17.68 -23.38
CA ALA A 204 3.24 -18.55 -22.86
C ALA A 204 3.81 -17.96 -21.57
N LYS A 205 3.73 -18.74 -20.47
CA LYS A 205 4.14 -18.30 -19.14
C LYS A 205 5.63 -18.02 -19.13
N VAL A 206 6.03 -16.77 -19.06
CA VAL A 206 7.43 -16.41 -18.84
C VAL A 206 7.84 -16.90 -17.45
N PRO A 207 8.91 -17.68 -17.30
CA PRO A 207 9.37 -18.18 -16.00
C PRO A 207 9.67 -17.03 -15.05
N VAL A 208 9.19 -17.13 -13.80
CA VAL A 208 9.37 -16.10 -12.74
C VAL A 208 10.85 -15.73 -12.57
N GLY A 209 11.76 -16.72 -12.60
CA GLY A 209 13.20 -16.48 -12.49
C GLY A 209 13.77 -15.58 -13.59
N ARG A 210 13.23 -15.66 -14.82
CA ARG A 210 13.64 -14.76 -15.92
C ARG A 210 13.18 -13.33 -15.68
N ILE A 211 11.96 -13.15 -15.16
CA ILE A 211 11.40 -11.83 -14.82
C ILE A 211 12.23 -11.18 -13.72
N LEU A 212 12.55 -11.91 -12.65
CA LEU A 212 13.37 -11.43 -11.53
C LEU A 212 14.83 -11.13 -11.93
N ARG A 213 15.34 -11.73 -13.01
CA ARG A 213 16.67 -11.42 -13.54
C ARG A 213 16.66 -10.24 -14.52
N THR A 214 15.49 -9.73 -14.89
CA THR A 214 15.38 -8.57 -15.77
C THR A 214 15.85 -7.31 -15.04
N ARG A 215 16.84 -6.61 -15.61
CA ARG A 215 17.42 -5.39 -15.01
C ARG A 215 16.32 -4.36 -14.72
N GLY A 216 16.28 -3.84 -13.51
CA GLY A 216 15.29 -2.85 -13.03
C GLY A 216 14.08 -3.47 -12.32
N VAL A 217 13.67 -4.72 -12.59
CA VAL A 217 12.54 -5.36 -11.90
C VAL A 217 12.83 -5.60 -10.42
N PRO A 218 13.95 -6.22 -10.01
CA PRO A 218 14.25 -6.42 -8.59
C PRO A 218 14.38 -5.10 -7.83
N ALA A 219 15.03 -4.10 -8.45
CA ALA A 219 15.17 -2.77 -7.85
C ALA A 219 13.80 -2.12 -7.60
N GLY A 220 12.90 -2.14 -8.57
CA GLY A 220 11.55 -1.61 -8.43
C GLY A 220 10.73 -2.35 -7.38
N ILE A 221 10.86 -3.67 -7.26
CA ILE A 221 10.23 -4.49 -6.21
C ILE A 221 10.77 -4.09 -4.84
N PHE A 222 12.10 -4.00 -4.69
CA PHE A 222 12.74 -3.65 -3.43
C PHE A 222 12.38 -2.23 -2.96
N ILE A 223 12.39 -1.25 -3.87
CA ILE A 223 11.98 0.13 -3.56
C ILE A 223 10.52 0.16 -3.09
N SER A 224 9.63 -0.57 -3.78
CA SER A 224 8.21 -0.65 -3.39
C SER A 224 8.04 -1.24 -2.00
N LEU A 225 8.75 -2.33 -1.70
CA LEU A 225 8.77 -2.99 -0.40
C LEU A 225 9.30 -2.02 0.68
N ALA A 226 10.43 -1.37 0.44
CA ALA A 226 11.05 -0.45 1.40
C ALA A 226 10.13 0.71 1.77
N VAL A 227 9.51 1.36 0.77
CA VAL A 227 8.58 2.47 0.97
C VAL A 227 7.32 2.05 1.74
N LEU A 228 6.78 0.86 1.45
CA LEU A 228 5.60 0.37 2.14
C LEU A 228 5.93 -0.04 3.58
N SER A 229 7.05 -0.73 3.79
CA SER A 229 7.56 -1.09 5.12
C SER A 229 7.82 0.15 5.98
N ALA A 230 8.32 1.24 5.36
CA ALA A 230 8.49 2.51 6.05
C ALA A 230 7.17 3.06 6.59
N THR A 231 6.13 3.04 5.77
CA THR A 231 4.80 3.50 6.18
C THR A 231 4.23 2.66 7.32
N ASP A 232 4.43 1.35 7.28
CA ASP A 232 3.90 0.42 8.27
C ASP A 232 4.64 0.53 9.61
N ILE A 233 5.97 0.57 9.59
CA ILE A 233 6.79 0.74 10.79
C ILE A 233 6.53 2.10 11.44
N LEU A 234 6.49 3.18 10.68
CA LEU A 234 6.16 4.51 11.21
C LEU A 234 4.80 4.52 11.91
N THR A 235 3.80 3.88 11.33
CA THR A 235 2.45 3.84 11.92
C THR A 235 2.41 3.01 13.20
N ALA A 236 3.20 1.94 13.29
CA ALA A 236 3.23 1.04 14.45
C ALA A 236 4.12 1.56 15.58
N TYR A 237 5.29 2.12 15.25
CA TYR A 237 6.30 2.48 16.25
C TYR A 237 6.29 3.96 16.66
N LEU A 238 5.64 4.86 15.90
CA LEU A 238 5.50 6.25 16.33
C LEU A 238 4.70 6.40 17.63
N PRO A 239 3.62 5.61 17.89
CA PRO A 239 2.99 5.55 19.20
C PRO A 239 3.95 5.14 20.33
N VAL A 240 4.83 4.15 20.09
CA VAL A 240 5.82 3.68 21.08
C VAL A 240 6.82 4.77 21.43
N VAL A 241 7.35 5.45 20.39
CA VAL A 241 8.26 6.60 20.59
C VAL A 241 7.52 7.76 21.28
N GLY A 242 6.25 7.97 20.95
CA GLY A 242 5.40 8.96 21.60
C GLY A 242 5.29 8.71 23.09
N GLU A 243 5.00 7.49 23.48
CA GLU A 243 4.91 7.07 24.89
C GLU A 243 6.22 7.30 25.61
N GLN A 244 7.35 6.83 25.08
CA GLN A 244 8.67 7.02 25.68
C GLN A 244 9.13 8.48 25.81
N ARG A 245 8.67 9.34 24.89
CA ARG A 245 8.98 10.77 24.89
C ARG A 245 7.91 11.63 25.57
N SER A 246 6.92 11.01 26.22
CA SER A 246 5.75 11.69 26.84
C SER A 246 5.01 12.62 25.86
N ILE A 247 4.92 12.22 24.58
CA ILE A 247 4.15 12.93 23.56
C ILE A 247 2.70 12.41 23.62
N ALA A 248 1.77 13.33 23.79
CA ALA A 248 0.35 12.97 23.88
C ALA A 248 -0.12 12.19 22.63
N PRO A 249 -0.99 11.16 22.78
CA PRO A 249 -1.53 10.36 21.67
C PRO A 249 -2.21 11.20 20.58
N ALA A 250 -2.87 12.30 20.96
CA ALA A 250 -3.45 13.26 20.03
C ALA A 250 -2.38 13.89 19.09
N THR A 251 -1.24 14.24 19.64
CA THR A 251 -0.10 14.78 18.87
C THR A 251 0.48 13.71 17.95
N VAL A 252 0.63 12.47 18.41
CA VAL A 252 1.08 11.35 17.56
C VAL A 252 0.09 11.11 16.41
N GLY A 253 -1.19 11.15 16.68
CA GLY A 253 -2.25 11.05 15.65
C GLY A 253 -2.14 12.17 14.60
N LEU A 254 -1.93 13.43 15.04
CA LEU A 254 -1.70 14.57 14.17
C LEU A 254 -0.43 14.40 13.31
N LEU A 255 0.66 13.93 13.89
CA LEU A 255 1.92 13.66 13.18
C LEU A 255 1.76 12.60 12.08
N LEU A 256 1.04 11.51 12.36
CA LEU A 256 0.73 10.49 11.36
C LEU A 256 -0.16 11.02 10.24
N SER A 257 -1.12 11.85 10.58
CA SER A 257 -2.02 12.50 9.61
C SER A 257 -1.30 13.56 8.77
N LEU A 258 -0.38 14.33 9.38
CA LEU A 258 0.48 15.27 8.66
C LEU A 258 1.35 14.55 7.61
N ARG A 259 1.92 13.40 7.99
CA ARG A 259 2.65 12.53 7.06
C ARG A 259 1.76 12.07 5.91
N ALA A 260 0.51 11.67 6.19
CA ALA A 260 -0.44 11.24 5.16
C ALA A 260 -0.86 12.40 4.25
N ALA A 261 -1.11 13.59 4.81
CA ALA A 261 -1.40 14.81 4.05
C ALA A 261 -0.26 15.18 3.09
N ALA A 262 0.98 15.12 3.57
CA ALA A 262 2.17 15.37 2.75
C ALA A 262 2.32 14.34 1.62
N THR A 263 1.97 13.07 1.87
CA THR A 263 1.93 12.02 0.83
C THR A 263 0.91 12.35 -0.26
N ILE A 264 -0.26 12.86 0.11
CA ILE A 264 -1.30 13.31 -0.84
C ILE A 264 -0.80 14.53 -1.63
N ALA A 265 -0.24 15.52 -0.94
CA ALA A 265 0.29 16.74 -1.58
C ALA A 265 1.38 16.38 -2.62
N CYS A 266 2.28 15.46 -2.29
CA CYS A 266 3.28 14.97 -3.23
C CYS A 266 2.67 14.39 -4.50
N ARG A 267 1.60 13.60 -4.39
CA ARG A 267 0.93 13.01 -5.55
C ARG A 267 0.31 14.06 -6.47
N LEU A 268 -0.18 15.18 -5.93
CA LEU A 268 -0.74 16.28 -6.72
C LEU A 268 0.33 17.00 -7.54
N VAL A 269 1.55 17.12 -7.00
CA VAL A 269 2.67 17.80 -7.68
C VAL A 269 3.63 16.84 -8.37
N MET A 270 3.34 15.56 -8.41
CA MET A 270 4.25 14.53 -8.94
C MET A 270 4.54 14.73 -10.43
N THR A 271 3.55 15.14 -11.22
CA THR A 271 3.72 15.34 -12.67
C THR A 271 4.76 16.41 -13.01
N PRO A 272 4.70 17.65 -12.47
CA PRO A 272 5.75 18.62 -12.70
C PRO A 272 7.10 18.20 -12.14
N MET A 273 7.16 17.53 -10.99
CA MET A 273 8.42 17.01 -10.44
C MET A 273 9.09 15.99 -11.37
N LEU A 274 8.31 15.10 -11.98
CA LEU A 274 8.80 14.13 -12.96
C LEU A 274 9.36 14.80 -14.21
N ARG A 275 8.75 15.90 -14.67
CA ARG A 275 9.24 16.67 -15.83
C ARG A 275 10.55 17.39 -15.53
N LEU A 276 10.71 17.92 -14.32
CA LEU A 276 11.89 18.69 -13.90
C LEU A 276 13.10 17.80 -13.56
N LEU A 277 12.90 16.76 -12.77
CA LEU A 277 13.98 15.94 -12.21
C LEU A 277 14.19 14.62 -12.96
N GLY A 278 13.19 14.19 -13.72
CA GLY A 278 13.19 12.86 -14.28
C GLY A 278 12.92 11.78 -13.22
N ARG A 279 12.57 10.57 -13.71
CA ARG A 279 12.11 9.48 -12.82
C ARG A 279 13.19 8.96 -11.89
N THR A 280 14.38 8.68 -12.42
CA THR A 280 15.47 8.06 -11.66
C THR A 280 15.97 8.99 -10.57
N ALA A 281 16.23 10.25 -10.91
CA ALA A 281 16.69 11.25 -9.94
C ALA A 281 15.63 11.47 -8.85
N LEU A 282 14.36 11.64 -9.24
CA LEU A 282 13.27 11.85 -8.27
C LEU A 282 13.14 10.66 -7.31
N LEU A 283 13.17 9.43 -7.81
CA LEU A 283 13.06 8.23 -6.97
C LEU A 283 14.27 8.08 -6.04
N THR A 284 15.48 8.30 -6.56
CA THR A 284 16.71 8.18 -5.77
C THR A 284 16.79 9.25 -4.69
N THR A 285 16.55 10.52 -5.03
CA THR A 285 16.62 11.62 -4.06
C THR A 285 15.57 11.51 -2.98
N THR A 286 14.33 11.11 -3.32
CA THR A 286 13.28 10.90 -2.33
C THR A 286 13.56 9.69 -1.42
N CYS A 287 14.11 8.59 -1.92
CA CYS A 287 14.52 7.46 -1.08
C CYS A 287 15.72 7.82 -0.19
N LEU A 288 16.69 8.56 -0.70
CA LEU A 288 17.86 9.03 0.08
C LEU A 288 17.40 9.93 1.22
N LEU A 289 16.61 10.96 0.90
CA LEU A 289 16.12 11.90 1.91
C LEU A 289 15.21 11.21 2.93
N ALA A 290 14.31 10.32 2.48
CA ALA A 290 13.48 9.53 3.36
C ALA A 290 14.31 8.64 4.29
N GLY A 291 15.40 8.02 3.79
CA GLY A 291 16.29 7.21 4.59
C GLY A 291 17.01 8.01 5.68
N LEU A 292 17.53 9.20 5.35
CA LEU A 292 18.17 10.10 6.30
C LEU A 292 17.17 10.61 7.36
N LEU A 293 15.96 10.98 6.96
CA LEU A 293 14.90 11.43 7.87
C LEU A 293 14.45 10.31 8.82
N CYS A 294 14.30 9.08 8.31
CA CYS A 294 14.00 7.93 9.17
C CYS A 294 15.09 7.73 10.23
N ALA A 295 16.37 7.76 9.86
CA ALA A 295 17.47 7.69 10.82
C ALA A 295 17.44 8.87 11.80
N GLY A 296 17.09 10.07 11.33
CA GLY A 296 16.96 11.27 12.16
C GLY A 296 15.83 11.19 13.21
N ILE A 297 14.75 10.45 12.98
CA ILE A 297 13.67 10.24 13.96
C ILE A 297 14.19 9.51 15.21
N ALA A 298 15.26 8.73 15.08
CA ALA A 298 15.94 8.09 16.21
C ALA A 298 16.56 9.09 17.21
N LEU A 299 16.86 10.31 16.76
CA LEU A 299 17.44 11.37 17.60
C LEU A 299 16.37 12.02 18.49
N PRO A 300 16.74 12.56 19.65
CA PRO A 300 15.82 13.26 20.55
C PRO A 300 15.47 14.66 20.01
N VAL A 301 14.69 14.73 18.96
CA VAL A 301 14.22 15.98 18.36
C VAL A 301 12.93 16.48 19.03
N PRO A 302 12.71 17.79 19.12
CA PRO A 302 11.47 18.34 19.64
C PRO A 302 10.27 18.00 18.71
N VAL A 303 9.04 18.08 19.23
CA VAL A 303 7.82 17.69 18.51
C VAL A 303 7.65 18.45 17.19
N TRP A 304 7.98 19.74 17.15
CA TRP A 304 7.92 20.52 15.89
C TRP A 304 8.95 20.02 14.86
N GLY A 305 10.15 19.63 15.31
CA GLY A 305 11.15 19.02 14.43
C GLY A 305 10.69 17.67 13.88
N LEU A 306 10.06 16.85 14.73
CA LEU A 306 9.44 15.59 14.33
C LEU A 306 8.30 15.82 13.32
N ALA A 307 7.49 16.87 13.48
CA ALA A 307 6.45 17.25 12.54
C ALA A 307 7.01 17.61 11.16
N VAL A 308 8.06 18.43 11.10
CA VAL A 308 8.75 18.78 9.84
C VAL A 308 9.33 17.54 9.19
N MET A 309 10.02 16.71 9.96
CA MET A 309 10.63 15.47 9.45
C MET A 309 9.57 14.52 8.88
N LEU A 310 8.43 14.34 9.56
CA LEU A 310 7.35 13.47 9.10
C LEU A 310 6.60 14.04 7.91
N ALA A 311 6.46 15.38 7.80
CA ALA A 311 5.89 16.01 6.62
C ALA A 311 6.79 15.79 5.39
N VAL A 312 8.10 16.06 5.51
CA VAL A 312 9.05 15.83 4.41
C VAL A 312 9.16 14.35 4.07
N LEU A 313 9.19 13.47 5.08
CA LEU A 313 9.20 12.03 4.90
C LEU A 313 7.94 11.53 4.19
N GLY A 314 6.76 12.00 4.60
CA GLY A 314 5.49 11.67 3.94
C GLY A 314 5.49 12.09 2.48
N PHE A 315 6.01 13.27 2.18
CA PHE A 315 6.17 13.76 0.81
C PHE A 315 7.09 12.83 0.00
N CYS A 316 8.25 12.47 0.54
CA CYS A 316 9.19 11.55 -0.12
C CYS A 316 8.59 10.16 -0.36
N LEU A 317 7.88 9.58 0.62
CA LEU A 317 7.24 8.28 0.50
C LEU A 317 6.08 8.28 -0.51
N GLY A 318 5.45 9.45 -0.75
CA GLY A 318 4.39 9.64 -1.74
C GLY A 318 4.82 9.29 -3.17
N VAL A 319 6.09 9.52 -3.51
CA VAL A 319 6.70 9.21 -4.82
C VAL A 319 6.90 7.72 -5.03
N GLY A 320 7.31 7.00 -3.98
CA GLY A 320 7.89 5.66 -4.10
C GLY A 320 6.95 4.60 -4.69
N GLN A 321 5.68 4.56 -4.26
CA GLN A 321 4.73 3.54 -4.73
C GLN A 321 4.38 3.69 -6.23
N PRO A 322 3.96 4.88 -6.73
CA PRO A 322 3.65 5.04 -8.16
C PRO A 322 4.87 4.80 -9.04
N LEU A 323 6.03 5.37 -8.68
CA LEU A 323 7.22 5.25 -9.53
C LEU A 323 7.81 3.85 -9.54
N SER A 324 7.81 3.13 -8.42
CA SER A 324 8.26 1.73 -8.39
C SER A 324 7.37 0.84 -9.25
N MET A 325 6.05 1.08 -9.25
CA MET A 325 5.10 0.37 -10.11
C MET A 325 5.44 0.56 -11.59
N THR A 326 5.58 1.80 -12.02
CA THR A 326 5.92 2.10 -13.42
C THR A 326 7.32 1.61 -13.80
N THR A 327 8.29 1.64 -12.88
CA THR A 327 9.63 1.08 -13.10
C THR A 327 9.57 -0.42 -13.38
N VAL A 328 8.82 -1.18 -12.57
CA VAL A 328 8.63 -2.62 -12.77
C VAL A 328 7.93 -2.92 -14.09
N VAL A 329 6.87 -2.17 -14.44
CA VAL A 329 6.12 -2.38 -15.69
C VAL A 329 6.98 -2.08 -16.92
N GLN A 330 7.78 -1.00 -16.88
CA GLN A 330 8.64 -0.60 -18.01
C GLN A 330 9.86 -1.51 -18.18
N ALA A 331 10.40 -2.04 -17.07
CA ALA A 331 11.52 -2.97 -17.11
C ALA A 331 11.09 -4.37 -17.57
N ALA A 332 9.85 -4.79 -17.26
CA ALA A 332 9.37 -6.12 -17.60
C ALA A 332 9.06 -6.28 -19.10
N PRO A 333 9.35 -7.46 -19.70
CA PRO A 333 8.90 -7.79 -21.06
C PRO A 333 7.38 -7.61 -21.19
N GLU A 334 6.89 -7.16 -22.34
CA GLU A 334 5.47 -6.85 -22.55
C GLU A 334 4.52 -7.99 -22.15
N ARG A 335 4.88 -9.23 -22.50
CA ARG A 335 4.14 -10.45 -22.18
C ARG A 335 4.19 -10.85 -20.70
N ALA A 336 5.06 -10.21 -19.90
CA ALA A 336 5.29 -10.54 -18.50
C ALA A 336 4.93 -9.38 -17.54
N ARG A 337 4.40 -8.26 -18.03
CA ARG A 337 4.09 -7.07 -17.20
C ARG A 337 3.14 -7.36 -16.04
N SER A 338 2.07 -8.12 -16.29
CA SER A 338 1.12 -8.53 -15.24
C SER A 338 1.77 -9.43 -14.17
N THR A 339 2.61 -10.36 -14.60
CA THR A 339 3.36 -11.25 -13.67
C THR A 339 4.38 -10.46 -12.85
N ALA A 340 5.07 -9.48 -13.45
CA ALA A 340 6.00 -8.61 -12.74
C ALA A 340 5.30 -7.74 -11.69
N LEU A 341 4.10 -7.23 -12.00
CA LEU A 341 3.27 -6.53 -11.01
C LEU A 341 2.80 -7.45 -9.88
N ALA A 342 2.40 -8.67 -10.18
CA ALA A 342 2.04 -9.66 -9.17
C ALA A 342 3.21 -9.97 -8.24
N LEU A 343 4.43 -10.15 -8.79
CA LEU A 343 5.66 -10.34 -8.00
C LEU A 343 5.97 -9.12 -7.11
N ARG A 344 5.75 -7.89 -7.61
CA ARG A 344 5.88 -6.68 -6.80
C ARG A 344 4.90 -6.68 -5.63
N LEU A 345 3.64 -7.03 -5.85
CA LEU A 345 2.63 -7.12 -4.79
C LEU A 345 2.99 -8.20 -3.75
N THR A 346 3.48 -9.36 -4.20
CA THR A 346 3.98 -10.40 -3.29
C THR A 346 5.16 -9.90 -2.48
N GLY A 347 6.12 -9.22 -3.10
CA GLY A 347 7.24 -8.58 -2.42
C GLY A 347 6.78 -7.56 -1.37
N ASN A 348 5.80 -6.74 -1.70
CA ASN A 348 5.20 -5.79 -0.76
C ASN A 348 4.58 -6.51 0.46
N ARG A 349 3.84 -7.59 0.25
CA ARG A 349 3.25 -8.37 1.36
C ARG A 349 4.31 -9.03 2.22
N LEU A 350 5.36 -9.56 1.60
CA LEU A 350 6.50 -10.11 2.34
C LEU A 350 7.19 -9.02 3.20
N GLY A 351 7.39 -7.83 2.62
CA GLY A 351 7.93 -6.68 3.36
C GLY A 351 7.06 -6.25 4.53
N GLN A 352 5.74 -6.24 4.35
CA GLN A 352 4.79 -5.90 5.42
C GLN A 352 4.79 -6.89 6.59
N VAL A 353 5.19 -8.14 6.37
CA VAL A 353 5.38 -9.15 7.43
C VAL A 353 6.79 -9.05 8.02
N ALA A 354 7.79 -9.12 7.16
CA ALA A 354 9.18 -9.23 7.58
C ALA A 354 9.72 -7.95 8.23
N ALA A 355 9.37 -6.77 7.69
CA ALA A 355 9.94 -5.52 8.18
C ALA A 355 9.49 -5.15 9.60
N PRO A 356 8.20 -5.22 9.99
CA PRO A 356 7.80 -5.00 11.38
C PRO A 356 8.33 -6.06 12.34
N ALA A 357 8.38 -7.34 11.92
CA ALA A 357 8.95 -8.41 12.73
C ALA A 357 10.45 -8.17 12.99
N SER A 358 11.22 -7.82 11.94
CA SER A 358 12.63 -7.45 12.06
C SER A 358 12.81 -6.19 12.91
N ALA A 359 11.94 -5.20 12.73
CA ALA A 359 11.95 -3.97 13.54
C ALA A 359 11.74 -4.27 15.02
N GLY A 360 10.81 -5.17 15.36
CA GLY A 360 10.58 -5.61 16.73
C GLY A 360 11.80 -6.32 17.33
N LEU A 361 12.42 -7.23 16.57
CA LEU A 361 13.64 -7.91 17.02
C LEU A 361 14.78 -6.90 17.27
N VAL A 362 15.04 -6.00 16.31
CA VAL A 362 16.11 -4.99 16.44
C VAL A 362 15.81 -4.03 17.59
N ALA A 363 14.54 -3.62 17.78
CA ALA A 363 14.13 -2.77 18.89
C ALA A 363 14.39 -3.44 20.25
N GLY A 364 14.11 -4.73 20.38
CA GLY A 364 14.35 -5.47 21.60
C GLY A 364 15.82 -5.66 21.98
N PHE A 365 16.76 -5.47 21.04
CA PHE A 365 18.20 -5.53 21.32
C PHE A 365 18.85 -4.13 21.44
N ALA A 366 18.39 -3.16 20.66
CA ALA A 366 19.03 -1.86 20.50
C ALA A 366 18.08 -0.67 20.80
N GLY A 367 16.92 -0.94 21.40
CA GLY A 367 15.94 0.08 21.80
C GLY A 367 15.07 0.58 20.65
N THR A 368 14.10 1.41 21.00
CA THR A 368 13.03 1.90 20.10
C THR A 368 13.50 2.82 18.96
N ALA A 369 14.72 3.36 19.04
CA ALA A 369 15.35 4.10 17.96
C ALA A 369 15.79 3.19 16.79
N ALA A 370 16.14 1.94 17.09
CA ALA A 370 16.74 1.00 16.14
C ALA A 370 15.86 0.66 14.92
N PRO A 371 14.52 0.48 15.03
CA PRO A 371 13.64 0.33 13.87
C PRO A 371 13.75 1.46 12.85
N PHE A 372 13.92 2.70 13.30
CA PHE A 372 14.03 3.85 12.40
C PHE A 372 15.38 3.91 11.70
N VAL A 373 16.47 3.51 12.39
CA VAL A 373 17.80 3.37 11.77
C VAL A 373 17.80 2.24 10.74
N MET A 374 17.22 1.09 11.08
CA MET A 374 17.04 -0.05 10.16
C MET A 374 16.24 0.38 8.91
N LEU A 375 15.17 1.13 9.13
CA LEU A 375 14.35 1.65 8.05
C LEU A 375 15.11 2.65 7.19
N GLY A 376 15.90 3.52 7.82
CA GLY A 376 16.83 4.42 7.14
C GLY A 376 17.78 3.66 6.22
N ALA A 377 18.44 2.63 6.74
CA ALA A 377 19.35 1.77 5.97
C ALA A 377 18.65 1.08 4.79
N LEU A 378 17.41 0.58 5.00
CA LEU A 378 16.59 -0.05 3.95
C LEU A 378 16.28 0.94 2.81
N LEU A 379 15.90 2.17 3.13
CA LEU A 379 15.60 3.22 2.15
C LEU A 379 16.86 3.75 1.44
N LEU A 380 17.98 3.85 2.15
CA LEU A 380 19.28 4.19 1.54
C LEU A 380 19.73 3.09 0.57
N GLY A 381 19.55 1.83 0.94
CA GLY A 381 19.76 0.69 0.03
C GLY A 381 18.88 0.76 -1.21
N ALA A 382 17.62 1.16 -1.04
CA ALA A 382 16.68 1.36 -2.14
C ALA A 382 17.14 2.51 -3.08
N ALA A 383 17.66 3.61 -2.53
CA ALA A 383 18.25 4.71 -3.30
C ALA A 383 19.44 4.23 -4.14
N GLY A 384 20.36 3.45 -3.53
CA GLY A 384 21.53 2.90 -4.23
C GLY A 384 21.15 1.96 -5.39
N LEU A 385 20.10 1.14 -5.21
CA LEU A 385 19.58 0.29 -6.29
C LEU A 385 18.90 1.10 -7.40
N GLY A 386 18.23 2.21 -7.04
CA GLY A 386 17.63 3.14 -7.99
C GLY A 386 18.65 3.74 -8.96
N VAL A 387 19.80 4.16 -8.45
CA VAL A 387 20.93 4.65 -9.29
C VAL A 387 21.43 3.58 -10.26
N ARG A 388 21.65 2.36 -9.77
CA ARG A 388 22.17 1.25 -10.60
C ARG A 388 21.18 0.77 -11.67
N GLY A 389 19.88 0.90 -11.40
CA GLY A 389 18.82 0.49 -12.34
C GLY A 389 18.52 1.52 -13.44
N GLY A 390 18.87 2.79 -13.23
CA GLY A 390 18.50 3.93 -14.08
C GLY A 390 19.51 4.31 -15.17
N GLY A 391 20.59 3.57 -15.37
CA GLY A 391 21.55 3.84 -16.45
C GLY A 391 20.84 3.87 -17.82
N PRO A 392 21.20 4.83 -18.73
CA PRO A 392 20.58 4.93 -20.03
C PRO A 392 20.71 3.57 -20.75
N ARG A 393 19.59 3.09 -21.33
CA ARG A 393 19.66 2.04 -22.36
C ARG A 393 20.61 2.57 -23.42
N PRO A 394 21.71 1.88 -23.76
CA PRO A 394 22.35 2.15 -25.03
C PRO A 394 21.24 1.93 -26.07
N ALA A 395 20.99 2.94 -26.90
CA ALA A 395 20.12 2.81 -28.05
C ALA A 395 20.59 1.56 -28.79
N GLY A 396 19.80 0.48 -28.69
CA GLY A 396 20.09 -0.75 -29.36
C GLY A 396 20.14 -0.40 -30.85
N THR A 397 21.30 -0.49 -31.41
CA THR A 397 21.48 -0.71 -32.83
C THR A 397 20.64 -1.93 -33.19
N GLU A 398 19.43 -1.71 -33.69
CA GLU A 398 18.77 -2.73 -34.49
C GLU A 398 19.78 -3.17 -35.54
N PRO A 399 20.13 -4.46 -35.65
CA PRO A 399 20.87 -4.90 -36.82
C PRO A 399 19.95 -4.62 -38.01
N ALA A 400 20.39 -3.73 -38.87
CA ALA A 400 19.75 -3.44 -40.15
C ALA A 400 19.51 -4.79 -40.84
N GLY A 401 18.27 -5.25 -40.76
CA GLY A 401 17.82 -6.43 -41.47
C GLY A 401 18.06 -6.16 -42.95
N THR A 402 19.02 -6.88 -43.51
CA THR A 402 19.27 -6.98 -44.93
C THR A 402 17.96 -7.32 -45.64
N VAL A 403 17.31 -6.30 -46.19
CA VAL A 403 16.23 -6.46 -47.16
C VAL A 403 16.86 -7.10 -48.38
N ARG A 404 16.80 -8.43 -48.46
CA ARG A 404 17.03 -9.15 -49.72
C ARG A 404 15.94 -8.69 -50.69
N ARG A 405 16.29 -7.74 -51.55
CA ARG A 405 15.55 -7.45 -52.77
C ARG A 405 15.57 -8.71 -53.64
N THR A 406 14.52 -9.50 -53.59
CA THR A 406 14.21 -10.44 -54.66
C THR A 406 13.73 -9.62 -55.87
N ALA A 407 14.59 -9.49 -56.85
CA ALA A 407 14.27 -8.95 -58.16
C ALA A 407 13.22 -9.89 -58.80
N HIS A 408 12.00 -9.46 -58.88
CA HIS A 408 11.02 -10.04 -59.79
C HIS A 408 11.24 -9.46 -61.17
N THR A 409 11.79 -10.26 -62.06
CA THR A 409 11.80 -10.04 -63.50
C THR A 409 10.40 -10.20 -64.07
N PRO A 410 9.84 -9.27 -64.82
CA PRO A 410 8.56 -9.49 -65.49
C PRO A 410 8.78 -10.26 -66.78
N THR A 411 8.35 -11.51 -66.82
CA THR A 411 8.18 -12.23 -68.08
C THR A 411 6.87 -11.81 -68.75
N ASN A 412 7.04 -11.00 -69.77
CA ASN A 412 6.06 -10.69 -70.78
C ASN A 412 5.79 -11.95 -71.67
N ARG A 413 4.55 -12.42 -71.73
CA ARG A 413 4.04 -13.27 -72.82
C ARG A 413 2.55 -12.97 -73.03
N ASN A 414 2.28 -12.17 -74.08
CA ASN A 414 1.08 -12.30 -74.89
C ASN A 414 1.41 -13.40 -75.91
N PRO A 415 0.50 -14.23 -76.42
CA PRO A 415 -0.39 -13.84 -77.52
C PRO A 415 -1.65 -14.71 -77.70
N THR A 416 -2.51 -14.19 -78.56
CA THR A 416 -3.57 -14.76 -79.44
C THR A 416 -4.74 -15.38 -78.80
#